data_b9595b21986e92026c74941462e7203e
#
_entry.id   b9595b21986e92026c74941462e7203e
#
_cell.length_a   1.000
_cell.length_b   1.000
_cell.length_c   1.000
_cell.angle_alpha   90.00
_cell.angle_beta   90.00
_cell.angle_gamma   90.00
#
_symmetry.space_group_name_H-M   'P 1'
#
loop_
_entity.id
_entity.type
_entity.pdbx_description
1 polymer ?
#
loop_
_entity_poly.entity_id
_entity_poly.type
_entity_poly.pdbx_seq_one_letter_code
_entity_poly.pdbx_strand_id
1 'polypeptide(L)'
;LFYERLDELGIDFAVVYPTFGLLVFNLPSDEVRRAAARAFNRYFSESYADFSDRLTPVACIPMHTPQEALAELDYAVGERGLKTVLMAGHVMRDVEASGPGPRPMQWMDTFGIDSPHDYDPVWQRCVELGVSPTFHSSGMGWGSRASATSYVYNHIGNFAAAGEAICRSLFLDGVAQRFRGLRFAFLEGGVAWAATLYSDIVGHYEKRNRTAVAKYDPDRIDRKQLLELLEEYGNERLRKRISEVEDALWPFTDPGGPSDTRDEFEDSGVTDVDDIRRVFSNNFFFGC
;
A
#
# COMPACT_ATOMS: atom_id res chain seq x y z
N LEU A 1 26.59 -24.67 2.29
CA LEU A 1 27.29 -23.87 3.30
C LEU A 1 26.33 -23.25 4.31
N PHE A 2 25.29 -22.47 3.87
CA PHE A 2 24.31 -21.87 4.80
C PHE A 2 23.45 -22.93 5.51
N TYR A 3 22.93 -23.89 4.78
CA TYR A 3 22.15 -25.01 5.30
C TYR A 3 22.88 -25.77 6.41
N GLU A 4 24.16 -26.08 6.21
CA GLU A 4 25.02 -26.83 7.16
C GLU A 4 25.24 -26.04 8.48
N ARG A 5 25.02 -24.73 8.46
CA ARG A 5 25.26 -23.87 9.61
C ARG A 5 23.98 -23.42 10.33
N LEU A 6 22.81 -23.87 9.90
CA LEU A 6 21.55 -23.48 10.53
C LEU A 6 21.50 -23.85 12.02
N ASP A 7 22.05 -25.02 12.38
CA ASP A 7 22.08 -25.46 13.79
C ASP A 7 23.00 -24.57 14.64
N GLU A 8 24.18 -24.19 14.11
CA GLU A 8 25.10 -23.25 14.78
C GLU A 8 24.45 -21.87 15.00
N LEU A 9 23.56 -21.46 14.12
CA LEU A 9 22.86 -20.19 14.16
C LEU A 9 21.56 -20.25 14.98
N GLY A 10 21.17 -21.45 15.46
CA GLY A 10 19.90 -21.64 16.17
C GLY A 10 18.66 -21.42 15.29
N ILE A 11 18.78 -21.68 13.99
CA ILE A 11 17.71 -21.50 13.01
C ILE A 11 17.12 -22.84 12.65
N ASP A 12 15.85 -23.07 12.96
CA ASP A 12 15.13 -24.28 12.59
C ASP A 12 14.71 -24.28 11.11
N PHE A 13 14.21 -23.13 10.64
CA PHE A 13 13.75 -22.97 9.27
C PHE A 13 14.00 -21.53 8.78
N ALA A 14 14.48 -21.37 7.55
CA ALA A 14 14.75 -20.06 6.97
C ALA A 14 13.96 -19.82 5.67
N VAL A 15 13.39 -18.61 5.58
CA VAL A 15 12.81 -18.06 4.36
C VAL A 15 13.87 -17.21 3.67
N VAL A 16 14.20 -17.53 2.42
CA VAL A 16 15.32 -16.92 1.68
C VAL A 16 14.79 -15.93 0.64
N TYR A 17 15.10 -14.66 0.84
CA TYR A 17 14.71 -13.59 -0.07
C TYR A 17 15.81 -13.29 -1.10
N PRO A 18 15.47 -13.21 -2.40
CA PRO A 18 16.46 -12.97 -3.45
C PRO A 18 16.71 -11.47 -3.64
N THR A 19 17.88 -10.97 -3.30
CA THR A 19 18.26 -9.58 -3.51
C THR A 19 18.10 -9.14 -4.97
N PHE A 20 18.59 -9.94 -5.92
CA PHE A 20 18.42 -9.66 -7.35
C PHE A 20 17.00 -9.86 -7.85
N GLY A 21 16.17 -10.64 -7.16
CA GLY A 21 14.76 -10.81 -7.48
C GLY A 21 13.96 -9.52 -7.38
N LEU A 22 14.37 -8.60 -6.53
CA LEU A 22 13.74 -7.27 -6.40
C LEU A 22 13.85 -6.44 -7.68
N LEU A 23 14.89 -6.63 -8.48
CA LEU A 23 15.09 -5.92 -9.74
C LEU A 23 14.09 -6.35 -10.82
N VAL A 24 13.57 -7.57 -10.74
CA VAL A 24 12.61 -8.11 -11.71
C VAL A 24 11.35 -7.24 -11.78
N PHE A 25 10.90 -6.72 -10.65
CA PHE A 25 9.68 -5.91 -10.58
C PHE A 25 9.77 -4.56 -11.29
N ASN A 26 10.99 -4.06 -11.54
CA ASN A 26 11.24 -2.77 -12.18
C ASN A 26 11.57 -2.88 -13.67
N LEU A 27 11.53 -4.08 -14.24
CA LEU A 27 11.80 -4.26 -15.66
C LEU A 27 10.67 -3.64 -16.50
N PRO A 28 10.97 -2.71 -17.41
CA PRO A 28 9.95 -1.92 -18.10
C PRO A 28 9.18 -2.70 -19.16
N SER A 29 9.78 -3.74 -19.73
CA SER A 29 9.13 -4.60 -20.71
C SER A 29 8.33 -5.69 -20.01
N ASP A 30 7.03 -5.76 -20.30
CA ASP A 30 6.13 -6.78 -19.74
C ASP A 30 6.59 -8.21 -20.07
N GLU A 31 7.05 -8.42 -21.30
CA GLU A 31 7.56 -9.72 -21.73
C GLU A 31 8.81 -10.11 -20.95
N VAL A 32 9.79 -9.20 -20.86
CA VAL A 32 11.05 -9.46 -20.14
C VAL A 32 10.80 -9.64 -18.64
N ARG A 33 9.93 -8.83 -18.05
CA ARG A 33 9.59 -8.94 -16.62
C ARG A 33 8.96 -10.29 -16.30
N ARG A 34 7.97 -10.73 -17.08
CA ARG A 34 7.32 -12.05 -16.90
C ARG A 34 8.30 -13.19 -17.12
N ALA A 35 9.13 -13.13 -18.15
CA ALA A 35 10.14 -14.14 -18.42
C ALA A 35 11.20 -14.20 -17.31
N ALA A 36 11.64 -13.06 -16.80
CA ALA A 36 12.59 -12.97 -15.69
C ALA A 36 12.02 -13.54 -14.39
N ALA A 37 10.78 -13.16 -14.01
CA ALA A 37 10.11 -13.72 -12.84
C ALA A 37 10.01 -15.26 -12.93
N ARG A 38 9.55 -15.76 -14.06
CA ARG A 38 9.45 -17.19 -14.35
C ARG A 38 10.79 -17.91 -14.24
N ALA A 39 11.85 -17.33 -14.80
CA ALA A 39 13.20 -17.90 -14.75
C ALA A 39 13.75 -17.90 -13.32
N PHE A 40 13.55 -16.83 -12.56
CA PHE A 40 13.93 -16.74 -11.15
C PHE A 40 13.23 -17.82 -10.31
N ASN A 41 11.92 -17.91 -10.40
CA ASN A 41 11.12 -18.85 -9.62
C ASN A 41 11.48 -20.30 -9.97
N ARG A 42 11.72 -20.57 -11.23
CA ARG A 42 12.23 -21.89 -11.67
C ARG A 42 13.61 -22.18 -11.07
N TYR A 43 14.54 -21.27 -11.25
CA TYR A 43 15.92 -21.45 -10.76
C TYR A 43 15.95 -21.68 -9.24
N PHE A 44 15.22 -20.87 -8.46
CA PHE A 44 15.20 -21.02 -7.02
C PHE A 44 14.50 -22.30 -6.58
N SER A 45 13.38 -22.67 -7.19
CA SER A 45 12.71 -23.94 -6.85
C SER A 45 13.60 -25.14 -7.10
N GLU A 46 14.38 -25.14 -8.19
CA GLU A 46 15.33 -26.23 -8.52
C GLU A 46 16.56 -26.20 -7.62
N SER A 47 17.13 -25.02 -7.35
CA SER A 47 18.36 -24.87 -6.55
C SER A 47 18.18 -25.20 -5.07
N TYR A 48 16.97 -25.03 -4.54
CA TYR A 48 16.66 -25.26 -3.13
C TYR A 48 15.87 -26.56 -2.89
N ALA A 49 15.63 -27.36 -3.92
CA ALA A 49 14.82 -28.57 -3.81
C ALA A 49 15.38 -29.56 -2.75
N ASP A 50 16.69 -29.78 -2.73
CA ASP A 50 17.35 -30.69 -1.79
C ASP A 50 17.43 -30.14 -0.35
N PHE A 51 17.05 -28.90 -0.11
CA PHE A 51 17.11 -28.20 1.19
C PHE A 51 15.73 -27.80 1.70
N SER A 52 14.67 -28.27 1.05
CA SER A 52 13.29 -27.83 1.28
C SER A 52 12.70 -28.21 2.65
N ASP A 53 13.39 -29.06 3.39
CA ASP A 53 13.09 -29.42 4.78
C ASP A 53 13.35 -28.25 5.75
N ARG A 54 14.34 -27.41 5.46
CA ARG A 54 14.75 -26.29 6.34
C ARG A 54 14.89 -24.94 5.64
N LEU A 55 14.88 -24.89 4.31
CA LEU A 55 14.99 -23.65 3.53
C LEU A 55 13.83 -23.55 2.53
N THR A 56 13.23 -22.37 2.44
CA THR A 56 12.29 -22.06 1.36
C THR A 56 12.67 -20.74 0.69
N PRO A 57 12.95 -20.74 -0.62
CA PRO A 57 13.07 -19.50 -1.35
C PRO A 57 11.70 -18.88 -1.58
N VAL A 58 11.68 -17.55 -1.75
CA VAL A 58 10.48 -16.78 -1.98
C VAL A 58 10.21 -16.66 -3.47
N ALA A 59 8.97 -16.87 -3.89
CA ALA A 59 8.54 -16.65 -5.26
C ALA A 59 8.42 -15.15 -5.57
N CYS A 60 9.05 -14.70 -6.65
CA CYS A 60 8.90 -13.32 -7.15
C CYS A 60 7.62 -13.21 -7.98
N ILE A 61 6.64 -12.46 -7.51
CA ILE A 61 5.34 -12.28 -8.16
C ILE A 61 5.23 -10.86 -8.71
N PRO A 62 5.26 -10.67 -10.05
CA PRO A 62 5.07 -9.36 -10.65
C PRO A 62 3.61 -8.92 -10.52
N MET A 63 3.41 -7.62 -10.22
CA MET A 63 2.10 -7.06 -9.88
C MET A 63 1.64 -5.96 -10.86
N HIS A 64 2.14 -5.93 -12.08
CA HIS A 64 1.75 -4.88 -13.04
C HIS A 64 0.31 -5.03 -13.51
N THR A 65 -0.19 -6.25 -13.61
CA THR A 65 -1.61 -6.56 -13.81
C THR A 65 -2.01 -7.77 -12.96
N PRO A 66 -3.28 -7.91 -12.57
CA PRO A 66 -3.77 -9.11 -11.87
C PRO A 66 -3.50 -10.40 -12.65
N GLN A 67 -3.61 -10.37 -13.98
CA GLN A 67 -3.38 -11.53 -14.84
C GLN A 67 -1.92 -12.00 -14.79
N GLU A 68 -0.98 -11.05 -14.75
CA GLU A 68 0.45 -11.34 -14.62
C GLU A 68 0.74 -12.00 -13.26
N ALA A 69 0.18 -11.45 -12.19
CA ALA A 69 0.32 -11.99 -10.85
C ALA A 69 -0.29 -13.39 -10.70
N LEU A 70 -1.50 -13.60 -11.19
CA LEU A 70 -2.19 -14.89 -11.16
C LEU A 70 -1.42 -15.97 -11.91
N ALA A 71 -0.95 -15.67 -13.12
CA ALA A 71 -0.18 -16.63 -13.93
C ALA A 71 1.14 -17.05 -13.23
N GLU A 72 1.76 -16.14 -12.50
CA GLU A 72 3.00 -16.46 -11.79
C GLU A 72 2.76 -17.12 -10.45
N LEU A 73 1.68 -16.78 -9.71
CA LEU A 73 1.23 -17.52 -8.53
C LEU A 73 0.92 -18.97 -8.84
N ASP A 74 0.16 -19.23 -9.90
CA ASP A 74 -0.18 -20.59 -10.32
C ASP A 74 1.08 -21.40 -10.64
N TYR A 75 2.02 -20.82 -11.34
CA TYR A 75 3.27 -21.49 -11.65
C TYR A 75 4.17 -21.67 -10.44
N ALA A 76 4.51 -20.59 -9.75
CA ALA A 76 5.54 -20.63 -8.71
C ALA A 76 5.08 -21.38 -7.46
N VAL A 77 3.83 -21.19 -7.05
CA VAL A 77 3.26 -21.86 -5.88
C VAL A 77 2.56 -23.15 -6.27
N GLY A 78 1.68 -23.11 -7.27
CA GLY A 78 0.86 -24.25 -7.66
C GLY A 78 1.67 -25.38 -8.30
N GLU A 79 2.56 -25.06 -9.26
CA GLU A 79 3.32 -26.09 -9.99
C GLU A 79 4.69 -26.36 -9.37
N ARG A 80 5.40 -25.29 -8.91
CA ARG A 80 6.78 -25.44 -8.39
C ARG A 80 6.84 -25.66 -6.88
N GLY A 81 5.74 -25.46 -6.14
CA GLY A 81 5.64 -25.75 -4.72
C GLY A 81 6.34 -24.74 -3.80
N LEU A 82 6.65 -23.53 -4.27
CA LEU A 82 7.19 -22.47 -3.43
C LEU A 82 6.14 -22.06 -2.39
N LYS A 83 6.56 -21.81 -1.13
CA LYS A 83 5.65 -21.67 0.02
C LYS A 83 5.41 -20.23 0.44
N THR A 84 6.17 -19.29 -0.09
CA THR A 84 6.11 -17.86 0.25
C THR A 84 6.24 -17.04 -1.01
N VAL A 85 5.63 -15.86 -1.00
CA VAL A 85 5.59 -14.97 -2.17
C VAL A 85 6.11 -13.58 -1.81
N LEU A 86 6.87 -12.99 -2.71
CA LEU A 86 7.39 -11.64 -2.66
C LEU A 86 6.75 -10.83 -3.77
N MET A 87 6.12 -9.75 -3.42
CA MET A 87 5.50 -8.78 -4.32
C MET A 87 6.24 -7.45 -4.27
N ALA A 88 6.20 -6.71 -5.37
CA ALA A 88 6.67 -5.33 -5.37
C ALA A 88 5.85 -4.46 -4.39
N GLY A 89 6.49 -3.46 -3.83
CA GLY A 89 5.82 -2.50 -2.96
C GLY A 89 4.86 -1.56 -3.70
N HIS A 90 4.98 -1.45 -5.01
CA HIS A 90 4.16 -0.59 -5.86
C HIS A 90 4.44 -0.88 -7.33
N VAL A 91 3.59 -0.35 -8.19
CA VAL A 91 3.84 -0.24 -9.62
C VAL A 91 3.71 1.22 -10.04
N MET A 92 4.69 1.72 -10.79
CA MET A 92 4.60 3.07 -11.36
C MET A 92 3.65 3.07 -12.56
N ARG A 93 2.66 3.97 -12.53
CA ARG A 93 1.67 4.17 -13.59
C ARG A 93 1.85 5.53 -14.24
N ASP A 94 1.74 5.60 -15.55
CA ASP A 94 1.76 6.86 -16.27
C ASP A 94 0.46 7.63 -16.05
N VAL A 95 0.56 8.95 -15.87
CA VAL A 95 -0.60 9.83 -15.83
C VAL A 95 -0.98 10.17 -17.28
N GLU A 96 -2.13 9.72 -17.75
CA GLU A 96 -2.61 9.88 -19.13
C GLU A 96 -2.60 11.33 -19.62
N ALA A 97 -2.89 12.29 -18.73
CA ALA A 97 -2.93 13.71 -19.05
C ALA A 97 -1.56 14.38 -19.20
N SER A 98 -0.46 13.67 -18.97
CA SER A 98 0.89 14.27 -18.95
C SER A 98 1.45 14.65 -20.32
N GLY A 99 0.75 14.30 -21.41
CA GLY A 99 1.16 14.62 -22.79
C GLY A 99 2.46 13.92 -23.24
N PRO A 100 2.85 14.07 -24.51
CA PRO A 100 4.08 13.48 -25.01
C PRO A 100 5.30 14.26 -24.48
N GLY A 101 6.05 13.64 -23.60
CA GLY A 101 7.30 14.16 -23.05
C GLY A 101 8.34 13.06 -22.88
N PRO A 102 9.62 13.40 -22.70
CA PRO A 102 10.68 12.41 -22.51
C PRO A 102 10.55 11.61 -21.21
N ARG A 103 9.73 12.08 -20.27
CA ARG A 103 9.36 11.40 -19.03
C ARG A 103 7.92 11.77 -18.67
N PRO A 104 6.95 10.88 -18.86
CA PRO A 104 5.58 11.11 -18.40
C PRO A 104 5.56 11.29 -16.88
N MET A 105 4.60 12.04 -16.39
CA MET A 105 4.30 12.05 -14.95
C MET A 105 3.79 10.66 -14.56
N GLN A 106 4.23 10.20 -13.40
CA GLN A 106 3.88 8.88 -12.91
C GLN A 106 3.33 8.99 -11.47
N TRP A 107 2.44 8.08 -11.13
CA TRP A 107 1.97 7.88 -9.77
C TRP A 107 2.23 6.43 -9.33
N MET A 108 2.18 6.19 -8.02
CA MET A 108 2.47 4.88 -7.44
C MET A 108 1.17 4.16 -7.11
N ASP A 109 0.89 3.09 -7.87
CA ASP A 109 -0.20 2.17 -7.59
C ASP A 109 0.23 1.17 -6.51
N THR A 110 -0.51 1.13 -5.42
CA THR A 110 -0.27 0.30 -4.23
C THR A 110 -1.32 -0.80 -4.07
N PHE A 111 -1.98 -1.19 -5.16
CA PHE A 111 -2.86 -2.38 -5.29
C PHE A 111 -4.15 -2.34 -4.46
N GLY A 112 -4.53 -1.18 -3.95
CA GLY A 112 -5.75 -0.92 -3.23
C GLY A 112 -6.41 0.34 -3.74
N ILE A 113 -6.45 1.40 -2.93
CA ILE A 113 -7.08 2.67 -3.28
C ILE A 113 -6.60 3.18 -4.64
N ASP A 114 -7.56 3.57 -5.47
CA ASP A 114 -7.36 4.18 -6.80
C ASP A 114 -6.58 3.32 -7.80
N SER A 115 -6.39 2.04 -7.54
CA SER A 115 -5.78 1.15 -8.53
C SER A 115 -6.65 1.06 -9.78
N PRO A 116 -6.06 1.12 -11.00
CA PRO A 116 -6.81 0.94 -12.24
C PRO A 116 -7.20 -0.54 -12.48
N HIS A 117 -6.79 -1.42 -11.57
CA HIS A 117 -7.02 -2.84 -11.64
C HIS A 117 -7.69 -3.36 -10.35
N ASP A 118 -8.60 -4.30 -10.51
CA ASP A 118 -9.12 -5.11 -9.42
C ASP A 118 -8.12 -6.23 -9.07
N TYR A 119 -7.50 -6.13 -7.90
CA TYR A 119 -6.56 -7.15 -7.37
C TYR A 119 -7.23 -8.18 -6.46
N ASP A 120 -8.52 -8.11 -6.19
CA ASP A 120 -9.22 -9.10 -5.37
C ASP A 120 -9.02 -10.55 -5.86
N PRO A 121 -9.00 -10.84 -7.18
CA PRO A 121 -8.67 -12.18 -7.67
C PRO A 121 -7.27 -12.68 -7.25
N VAL A 122 -6.29 -11.77 -7.14
CA VAL A 122 -4.93 -12.11 -6.69
C VAL A 122 -4.92 -12.45 -5.20
N TRP A 123 -5.61 -11.66 -4.40
CA TRP A 123 -5.74 -11.91 -2.96
C TRP A 123 -6.49 -13.21 -2.68
N GLN A 124 -7.58 -13.44 -3.41
CA GLN A 124 -8.33 -14.70 -3.35
C GLN A 124 -7.42 -15.88 -3.71
N ARG A 125 -6.60 -15.76 -4.75
CA ARG A 125 -5.67 -16.82 -5.15
C ARG A 125 -4.61 -17.10 -4.10
N CYS A 126 -4.09 -16.08 -3.42
CA CYS A 126 -3.19 -16.27 -2.28
C CYS A 126 -3.87 -17.08 -1.14
N VAL A 127 -5.14 -16.80 -0.86
CA VAL A 127 -5.92 -17.57 0.13
C VAL A 127 -6.06 -19.03 -0.30
N GLU A 128 -6.41 -19.31 -1.54
CA GLU A 128 -6.59 -20.66 -2.10
C GLU A 128 -5.29 -21.46 -2.08
N LEU A 129 -4.16 -20.82 -2.38
CA LEU A 129 -2.84 -21.42 -2.36
C LEU A 129 -2.23 -21.52 -0.96
N GLY A 130 -2.87 -20.89 0.05
CA GLY A 130 -2.38 -20.87 1.44
C GLY A 130 -1.07 -20.08 1.63
N VAL A 131 -0.82 -19.06 0.80
CA VAL A 131 0.39 -18.23 0.88
C VAL A 131 0.06 -16.82 1.36
N SER A 132 1.01 -16.23 2.10
CA SER A 132 0.93 -14.85 2.59
C SER A 132 1.77 -13.93 1.72
N PRO A 133 1.18 -12.84 1.16
CA PRO A 133 1.94 -11.82 0.45
C PRO A 133 2.98 -11.16 1.35
N THR A 134 4.21 -11.04 0.87
CA THR A 134 5.23 -10.23 1.50
C THR A 134 5.65 -9.11 0.57
N PHE A 135 5.89 -7.92 1.12
CA PHE A 135 6.23 -6.73 0.37
C PHE A 135 7.61 -6.21 0.74
N HIS A 136 8.36 -5.86 -0.28
CA HIS A 136 9.65 -5.23 -0.14
C HIS A 136 9.76 -4.13 -1.18
N SER A 137 10.34 -2.98 -0.82
CA SER A 137 10.61 -1.94 -1.81
C SER A 137 11.59 -2.45 -2.86
N SER A 138 11.21 -2.32 -4.12
CA SER A 138 12.04 -2.74 -5.26
C SER A 138 13.03 -1.68 -5.73
N GLY A 139 13.11 -0.54 -5.06
CA GLY A 139 14.00 0.57 -5.41
C GLY A 139 14.43 1.40 -4.21
N MET A 140 15.31 2.35 -4.44
CA MET A 140 15.77 3.31 -3.45
C MET A 140 15.38 4.73 -3.84
N GLY A 141 15.16 5.61 -2.83
CA GLY A 141 14.71 6.96 -3.05
C GLY A 141 13.20 7.03 -3.30
N TRP A 142 12.42 6.76 -2.27
CA TRP A 142 10.97 6.76 -2.32
C TRP A 142 10.38 8.16 -2.51
N GLY A 143 9.53 8.31 -3.52
CA GLY A 143 8.83 9.57 -3.81
C GLY A 143 9.79 10.72 -4.10
N SER A 144 9.62 11.84 -3.42
CA SER A 144 10.47 13.03 -3.54
C SER A 144 11.81 12.92 -2.82
N ARG A 145 12.04 11.85 -2.06
CA ARG A 145 13.27 11.62 -1.29
C ARG A 145 14.30 10.85 -2.11
N ALA A 146 14.81 11.47 -3.13
CA ALA A 146 15.86 10.89 -3.97
C ALA A 146 17.08 11.81 -4.07
N SER A 147 18.27 11.23 -3.88
CA SER A 147 19.55 11.87 -4.11
C SER A 147 20.30 11.17 -5.23
N ALA A 148 20.91 11.93 -6.13
CA ALA A 148 21.74 11.37 -7.20
C ALA A 148 23.11 10.87 -6.68
N THR A 149 23.52 11.29 -5.48
CA THR A 149 24.90 11.09 -4.98
C THR A 149 24.98 10.39 -3.63
N SER A 150 23.89 10.28 -2.87
CA SER A 150 23.91 9.70 -1.53
C SER A 150 23.08 8.42 -1.44
N TYR A 151 23.75 7.29 -1.37
CA TYR A 151 23.13 6.00 -1.07
C TYR A 151 22.41 6.02 0.28
N VAL A 152 23.10 6.52 1.33
CA VAL A 152 22.54 6.55 2.69
C VAL A 152 21.24 7.36 2.76
N TYR A 153 21.21 8.52 2.10
CA TYR A 153 20.00 9.34 2.01
C TYR A 153 18.83 8.58 1.37
N ASN A 154 19.09 7.84 0.31
CA ASN A 154 18.07 7.06 -0.38
C ASN A 154 17.62 5.83 0.41
N HIS A 155 18.53 5.22 1.15
CA HIS A 155 18.29 3.99 1.88
C HIS A 155 17.53 4.21 3.19
N ILE A 156 17.89 5.23 3.97
CA ILE A 156 17.27 5.50 5.28
C ILE A 156 15.77 5.72 5.13
N GLY A 157 14.98 4.86 5.77
CA GLY A 157 13.52 4.94 5.79
C GLY A 157 12.82 4.60 4.47
N ASN A 158 13.54 4.12 3.45
CA ASN A 158 12.98 3.76 2.15
C ASN A 158 11.96 2.62 2.28
N PHE A 159 12.32 1.54 2.96
CA PHE A 159 11.45 0.38 3.12
C PHE A 159 10.25 0.68 4.02
N ALA A 160 10.45 1.48 5.08
CA ALA A 160 9.37 1.96 5.93
C ALA A 160 8.34 2.78 5.15
N ALA A 161 8.79 3.70 4.29
CA ALA A 161 7.91 4.52 3.47
C ALA A 161 7.11 3.70 2.45
N ALA A 162 7.75 2.71 1.82
CA ALA A 162 7.08 1.81 0.90
C ALA A 162 6.06 0.91 1.62
N GLY A 163 6.46 0.32 2.75
CA GLY A 163 5.59 -0.53 3.56
C GLY A 163 4.37 0.23 4.09
N GLU A 164 4.57 1.47 4.52
CA GLU A 164 3.49 2.35 5.01
C GLU A 164 2.48 2.66 3.90
N ALA A 165 2.94 3.01 2.71
CA ALA A 165 2.06 3.35 1.60
C ALA A 165 1.15 2.15 1.20
N ILE A 166 1.72 0.94 1.10
CA ILE A 166 0.93 -0.26 0.80
C ILE A 166 -0.02 -0.61 1.94
N CYS A 167 0.48 -0.64 3.17
CA CYS A 167 -0.33 -1.01 4.34
C CYS A 167 -1.55 -0.11 4.46
N ARG A 168 -1.36 1.20 4.29
CA ARG A 168 -2.43 2.20 4.28
C ARG A 168 -3.43 1.94 3.16
N SER A 169 -2.95 1.68 1.95
CA SER A 169 -3.77 1.43 0.78
C SER A 169 -4.64 0.18 0.96
N LEU A 170 -4.04 -0.95 1.33
CA LEU A 170 -4.75 -2.21 1.57
C LEU A 170 -5.75 -2.13 2.73
N PHE A 171 -5.45 -1.28 3.73
CA PHE A 171 -6.36 -1.05 4.85
C PHE A 171 -7.58 -0.23 4.41
N LEU A 172 -7.36 0.94 3.79
CA LEU A 172 -8.43 1.86 3.44
C LEU A 172 -9.32 1.34 2.31
N ASP A 173 -8.77 0.56 1.38
CA ASP A 173 -9.54 -0.16 0.35
C ASP A 173 -10.25 -1.42 0.90
N GLY A 174 -10.10 -1.75 2.17
CA GLY A 174 -10.80 -2.86 2.81
C GLY A 174 -10.33 -4.26 2.41
N VAL A 175 -9.19 -4.40 1.72
CA VAL A 175 -8.64 -5.71 1.31
C VAL A 175 -8.52 -6.66 2.50
N ALA A 176 -7.98 -6.17 3.61
CA ALA A 176 -7.81 -6.98 4.81
C ALA A 176 -9.15 -7.40 5.46
N GLN A 177 -10.22 -6.64 5.27
CA GLN A 177 -11.57 -7.01 5.72
C GLN A 177 -12.25 -8.01 4.78
N ARG A 178 -12.07 -7.86 3.47
CA ARG A 178 -12.60 -8.81 2.48
C ARG A 178 -11.90 -10.16 2.59
N PHE A 179 -10.60 -10.16 2.85
CA PHE A 179 -9.77 -11.37 2.95
C PHE A 179 -9.23 -11.57 4.38
N ARG A 180 -10.12 -11.73 5.36
CA ARG A 180 -9.78 -11.80 6.81
C ARG A 180 -8.77 -12.89 7.18
N GLY A 181 -8.65 -13.95 6.39
CA GLY A 181 -7.67 -15.02 6.60
C GLY A 181 -6.30 -14.71 6.00
N LEU A 182 -6.18 -13.69 5.16
CA LEU A 182 -4.95 -13.34 4.49
C LEU A 182 -4.06 -12.48 5.40
N ARG A 183 -2.77 -12.76 5.38
CA ARG A 183 -1.77 -12.04 6.16
C ARG A 183 -0.78 -11.38 5.20
N PHE A 184 -0.45 -10.12 5.48
CA PHE A 184 0.46 -9.32 4.71
C PHE A 184 1.70 -9.01 5.55
N ALA A 185 2.89 -9.24 5.03
CA ALA A 185 4.13 -8.94 5.74
C ALA A 185 4.93 -7.85 5.01
N PHE A 186 5.39 -6.88 5.78
CA PHE A 186 6.19 -5.74 5.31
C PHE A 186 7.61 -5.88 5.84
N LEU A 187 8.58 -5.93 4.92
CA LEU A 187 9.93 -6.34 5.19
C LEU A 187 10.88 -5.15 5.35
N GLU A 188 11.88 -5.31 6.22
CA GLU A 188 13.01 -4.39 6.38
C GLU A 188 12.67 -2.94 6.78
N GLY A 189 11.42 -2.69 7.18
CA GLY A 189 10.97 -1.34 7.55
C GLY A 189 11.00 -1.06 9.07
N GLY A 190 11.17 -2.08 9.87
CA GLY A 190 10.93 -2.01 11.32
C GLY A 190 9.44 -1.84 11.65
N VAL A 191 9.11 -1.63 12.92
CA VAL A 191 7.72 -1.55 13.40
C VAL A 191 7.27 -0.12 13.75
N ALA A 192 8.19 0.82 13.89
CA ALA A 192 7.85 2.17 14.37
C ALA A 192 6.87 2.92 13.45
N TRP A 193 7.06 2.80 12.14
CA TRP A 193 6.14 3.40 11.16
C TRP A 193 4.73 2.81 11.24
N ALA A 194 4.61 1.51 11.52
CA ALA A 194 3.32 0.84 11.64
C ALA A 194 2.55 1.31 12.88
N ALA A 195 3.24 1.55 14.00
CA ALA A 195 2.63 2.11 15.20
C ALA A 195 2.13 3.55 14.95
N THR A 196 2.89 4.34 14.20
CA THR A 196 2.48 5.70 13.78
C THR A 196 1.27 5.62 12.87
N LEU A 197 1.30 4.79 11.82
CA LEU A 197 0.18 4.61 10.90
C LEU A 197 -1.09 4.16 11.62
N TYR A 198 -0.98 3.20 12.55
CA TYR A 198 -2.12 2.76 13.36
C TYR A 198 -2.75 3.91 14.14
N SER A 199 -1.92 4.70 14.83
CA SER A 199 -2.39 5.87 15.60
C SER A 199 -3.05 6.92 14.71
N ASP A 200 -2.47 7.16 13.52
CA ASP A 200 -3.01 8.11 12.55
C ASP A 200 -4.36 7.63 11.99
N ILE A 201 -4.49 6.35 11.66
CA ILE A 201 -5.76 5.79 11.19
C ILE A 201 -6.85 5.92 12.27
N VAL A 202 -6.55 5.58 13.52
CA VAL A 202 -7.51 5.75 14.63
C VAL A 202 -7.91 7.22 14.77
N GLY A 203 -6.94 8.13 14.83
CA GLY A 203 -7.24 9.57 14.96
C GLY A 203 -7.99 10.16 13.77
N HIS A 204 -7.77 9.65 12.56
CA HIS A 204 -8.55 10.04 11.37
C HIS A 204 -9.95 9.43 11.37
N TYR A 205 -10.09 8.17 11.76
CA TYR A 205 -11.41 7.55 11.89
C TYR A 205 -12.31 8.32 12.84
N GLU A 206 -11.82 8.73 14.00
CA GLU A 206 -12.59 9.53 14.96
C GLU A 206 -13.08 10.87 14.38
N LYS A 207 -12.35 11.44 13.42
CA LYS A 207 -12.66 12.76 12.82
C LYS A 207 -13.37 12.67 11.47
N ARG A 208 -13.21 11.58 10.74
CA ARG A 208 -13.59 11.46 9.33
C ARG A 208 -14.52 10.29 9.02
N ASN A 209 -14.97 9.52 10.03
CA ASN A 209 -16.04 8.56 9.83
C ASN A 209 -17.35 9.28 9.48
N ARG A 210 -18.31 8.55 8.92
CA ARG A 210 -19.59 9.07 8.44
C ARG A 210 -20.27 10.03 9.44
N THR A 211 -20.30 9.66 10.71
CA THR A 211 -20.96 10.47 11.77
C THR A 211 -20.18 11.76 12.06
N ALA A 212 -18.86 11.68 12.08
CA ALA A 212 -18.01 12.84 12.35
C ALA A 212 -18.02 13.82 11.18
N VAL A 213 -17.91 13.34 9.94
CA VAL A 213 -17.92 14.17 8.72
C VAL A 213 -19.26 14.90 8.53
N ALA A 214 -20.37 14.30 8.95
CA ALA A 214 -21.68 14.96 8.90
C ALA A 214 -21.73 16.29 9.67
N LYS A 215 -20.80 16.54 10.60
CA LYS A 215 -20.68 17.82 11.32
C LYS A 215 -20.05 18.93 10.46
N TYR A 216 -19.35 18.55 9.40
CA TYR A 216 -18.68 19.45 8.48
C TYR A 216 -19.46 19.63 7.16
N ASP A 217 -20.69 19.13 7.10
CA ASP A 217 -21.56 19.25 5.94
C ASP A 217 -21.81 20.73 5.63
N PRO A 218 -21.40 21.25 4.47
CA PRO A 218 -21.59 22.66 4.10
C PRO A 218 -23.07 23.06 4.05
N ASP A 219 -23.97 22.13 3.77
CA ASP A 219 -25.41 22.40 3.75
C ASP A 219 -26.00 22.65 5.15
N ARG A 220 -25.25 22.27 6.20
CA ARG A 220 -25.59 22.48 7.61
C ARG A 220 -25.02 23.79 8.18
N ILE A 221 -24.22 24.51 7.41
CA ILE A 221 -23.70 25.81 7.86
C ILE A 221 -24.84 26.81 7.94
N ASP A 222 -25.07 27.35 9.15
CA ASP A 222 -25.95 28.53 9.32
C ASP A 222 -25.24 29.74 8.74
N ARG A 223 -25.50 30.00 7.44
CA ARG A 223 -24.86 31.09 6.69
C ARG A 223 -25.16 32.43 7.27
N LYS A 224 -26.39 32.63 7.81
CA LYS A 224 -26.77 33.88 8.44
C LYS A 224 -25.95 34.13 9.69
N GLN A 225 -25.85 33.15 10.58
CA GLN A 225 -25.05 33.25 11.78
C GLN A 225 -23.55 33.43 11.44
N LEU A 226 -23.03 32.74 10.41
CA LEU A 226 -21.67 32.93 9.95
C LEU A 226 -21.39 34.38 9.54
N LEU A 227 -22.26 34.96 8.72
CA LEU A 227 -22.11 36.36 8.28
C LEU A 227 -22.22 37.35 9.46
N GLU A 228 -23.16 37.15 10.38
CA GLU A 228 -23.27 37.95 11.61
C GLU A 228 -21.99 37.91 12.45
N LEU A 229 -21.39 36.72 12.64
CA LEU A 229 -20.13 36.55 13.36
C LEU A 229 -18.96 37.22 12.63
N LEU A 230 -18.91 37.14 11.31
CA LEU A 230 -17.87 37.79 10.50
C LEU A 230 -18.01 39.32 10.53
N GLU A 231 -19.24 39.87 10.60
CA GLU A 231 -19.47 41.31 10.81
C GLU A 231 -19.03 41.74 12.19
N GLU A 232 -19.38 40.99 13.23
CA GLU A 232 -19.10 41.33 14.62
C GLU A 232 -17.61 41.25 14.94
N TYR A 233 -16.95 40.12 14.59
CA TYR A 233 -15.58 39.80 14.99
C TYR A 233 -14.55 40.01 13.88
N GLY A 234 -14.97 40.19 12.64
CA GLY A 234 -14.09 40.41 11.50
C GLY A 234 -13.32 41.72 11.57
N ASN A 235 -12.10 41.74 11.06
CA ASN A 235 -11.37 42.97 10.87
C ASN A 235 -11.96 43.82 9.71
N GLU A 236 -11.55 45.07 9.58
CA GLU A 236 -12.08 46.00 8.55
C GLU A 236 -11.92 45.46 7.11
N ARG A 237 -10.81 44.73 6.83
CA ARG A 237 -10.56 44.15 5.51
C ARG A 237 -11.55 43.02 5.20
N LEU A 238 -11.87 42.18 6.18
CA LEU A 238 -12.83 41.08 6.03
C LEU A 238 -14.25 41.63 5.86
N ARG A 239 -14.65 42.60 6.69
CA ARG A 239 -15.98 43.22 6.60
C ARG A 239 -16.25 43.84 5.24
N LYS A 240 -15.24 44.45 4.60
CA LYS A 240 -15.36 45.01 3.24
C LYS A 240 -15.57 43.96 2.16
N ARG A 241 -15.29 42.68 2.45
CA ARG A 241 -15.34 41.56 1.50
C ARG A 241 -16.32 40.46 1.93
N ILE A 242 -17.25 40.78 2.82
CA ILE A 242 -18.23 39.81 3.35
C ILE A 242 -19.07 39.17 2.23
N SER A 243 -19.40 39.93 1.18
CA SER A 243 -20.11 39.40 0.01
C SER A 243 -19.33 38.35 -0.80
N GLU A 244 -18.00 38.22 -0.58
CA GLU A 244 -17.15 37.27 -1.28
C GLU A 244 -16.96 36.00 -0.45
N VAL A 245 -17.55 35.91 0.75
CA VAL A 245 -17.30 34.76 1.68
C VAL A 245 -17.82 33.46 1.09
N GLU A 246 -18.92 33.46 0.38
CA GLU A 246 -19.44 32.23 -0.25
C GLU A 246 -18.47 31.65 -1.26
N ASP A 247 -17.85 32.49 -2.08
CA ASP A 247 -16.82 32.06 -3.04
C ASP A 247 -15.53 31.57 -2.34
N ALA A 248 -15.26 32.08 -1.14
CA ALA A 248 -14.09 31.69 -0.35
C ALA A 248 -14.27 30.39 0.44
N LEU A 249 -15.48 29.89 0.59
CA LEU A 249 -15.78 28.67 1.33
C LEU A 249 -15.53 27.38 0.51
N TRP A 250 -15.43 27.47 -0.82
CA TRP A 250 -15.27 26.32 -1.68
C TRP A 250 -14.09 25.38 -1.33
N PRO A 251 -12.94 25.84 -0.78
CA PRO A 251 -11.88 24.91 -0.39
C PRO A 251 -12.25 23.97 0.76
N PHE A 252 -13.30 24.33 1.51
CA PHE A 252 -13.82 23.57 2.65
C PHE A 252 -15.08 22.77 2.31
N THR A 253 -15.56 22.91 1.08
CA THR A 253 -16.73 22.21 0.57
C THR A 253 -16.33 21.43 -0.65
N ASP A 254 -16.74 20.17 -0.76
CA ASP A 254 -16.59 19.44 -2.01
C ASP A 254 -17.79 19.78 -2.92
N PRO A 255 -17.62 20.64 -3.93
CA PRO A 255 -18.73 21.07 -4.79
C PRO A 255 -19.25 19.99 -5.71
N GLY A 256 -18.59 18.80 -5.75
CA GLY A 256 -18.89 17.73 -6.68
C GLY A 256 -19.51 16.49 -6.05
N GLY A 257 -19.55 16.37 -4.73
CA GLY A 257 -19.99 15.15 -4.05
C GLY A 257 -21.36 15.27 -3.39
N PRO A 258 -22.21 14.24 -3.43
CA PRO A 258 -23.42 14.20 -2.62
C PRO A 258 -23.09 14.21 -1.13
N SER A 259 -23.79 15.03 -0.34
CA SER A 259 -23.51 15.22 1.10
C SER A 259 -23.74 13.99 1.96
N ASP A 260 -24.42 12.98 1.44
CA ASP A 260 -24.81 11.75 2.14
C ASP A 260 -23.85 10.56 1.96
N THR A 261 -22.84 10.69 1.09
CA THR A 261 -21.88 9.61 0.76
C THR A 261 -20.47 9.84 1.29
N ARG A 262 -20.26 10.73 2.23
CA ARG A 262 -18.92 11.11 2.72
C ARG A 262 -18.46 10.27 3.90
N ASP A 263 -18.36 8.97 3.73
CA ASP A 263 -17.62 8.13 4.66
C ASP A 263 -16.31 7.71 4.01
N GLU A 264 -15.21 8.38 4.36
CA GLU A 264 -13.88 8.06 3.82
C GLU A 264 -13.34 6.70 4.32
N PHE A 265 -14.05 6.07 5.26
CA PHE A 265 -13.73 4.74 5.77
C PHE A 265 -14.71 3.66 5.28
N GLU A 266 -15.70 4.01 4.46
CA GLU A 266 -16.71 3.06 3.99
C GLU A 266 -16.08 1.84 3.30
N ASP A 267 -15.16 2.08 2.37
CA ASP A 267 -14.48 1.04 1.61
C ASP A 267 -13.60 0.14 2.50
N SER A 268 -13.06 0.69 3.58
CA SER A 268 -12.27 -0.08 4.55
C SER A 268 -13.07 -1.15 5.26
N GLY A 269 -14.40 -1.02 5.31
CA GLY A 269 -15.32 -1.93 5.99
C GLY A 269 -15.17 -1.96 7.52
N VAL A 270 -14.49 -0.97 8.12
CA VAL A 270 -14.40 -0.84 9.58
C VAL A 270 -15.56 -0.01 10.10
N THR A 271 -16.11 -0.41 11.24
CA THR A 271 -17.28 0.25 11.87
C THR A 271 -16.94 0.92 13.20
N ASP A 272 -15.81 0.58 13.77
CA ASP A 272 -15.31 1.15 15.03
C ASP A 272 -13.78 0.99 15.18
N VAL A 273 -13.23 1.51 16.26
CA VAL A 273 -11.79 1.46 16.57
C VAL A 273 -11.32 0.03 16.88
N ASP A 274 -12.17 -0.82 17.41
CA ASP A 274 -11.83 -2.22 17.70
C ASP A 274 -11.67 -3.02 16.40
N ASP A 275 -12.44 -2.69 15.37
CA ASP A 275 -12.24 -3.24 14.01
C ASP A 275 -10.88 -2.84 13.44
N ILE A 276 -10.48 -1.58 13.59
CA ILE A 276 -9.15 -1.11 13.16
C ILE A 276 -8.06 -1.91 13.87
N ARG A 277 -8.16 -2.03 15.20
CA ARG A 277 -7.22 -2.82 16.01
C ARG A 277 -7.15 -4.27 15.57
N ARG A 278 -8.29 -4.88 15.30
CA ARG A 278 -8.39 -6.28 14.87
C ARG A 278 -7.69 -6.51 13.53
N VAL A 279 -7.91 -5.63 12.56
CA VAL A 279 -7.27 -5.70 11.23
C VAL A 279 -5.76 -5.57 11.38
N PHE A 280 -5.29 -4.53 12.08
CA PHE A 280 -3.85 -4.32 12.27
C PHE A 280 -3.16 -5.50 12.98
N SER A 281 -3.76 -6.06 14.01
CA SER A 281 -3.13 -7.13 14.79
C SER A 281 -3.21 -8.51 14.15
N ASN A 282 -4.18 -8.75 13.26
CA ASN A 282 -4.41 -10.08 12.70
C ASN A 282 -3.91 -10.22 11.26
N ASN A 283 -3.91 -9.13 10.48
CA ASN A 283 -3.65 -9.19 9.04
C ASN A 283 -2.29 -8.60 8.64
N PHE A 284 -1.71 -7.68 9.44
CA PHE A 284 -0.47 -7.01 9.08
C PHE A 284 0.69 -7.40 10.01
N PHE A 285 1.82 -7.75 9.40
CA PHE A 285 3.03 -8.19 10.07
C PHE A 285 4.21 -7.34 9.62
N PHE A 286 5.05 -6.93 10.55
CA PHE A 286 6.10 -5.96 10.33
C PHE A 286 7.45 -6.56 10.70
N GLY A 287 8.36 -6.64 9.72
CA GLY A 287 9.69 -7.21 9.86
C GLY A 287 10.79 -6.15 9.96
N CYS A 288 11.86 -6.49 10.68
CA CYS A 288 13.09 -5.70 10.74
C CYS A 288 14.06 -6.12 9.65
#